data_28ef781eeb2dcd55f4326f7fc9d7d292
#
_entry.id   28ef781eeb2dcd55f4326f7fc9d7d292
#
_cell.length_a   1.000
_cell.length_b   1.000
_cell.length_c   1.000
_cell.angle_alpha   90.00
_cell.angle_beta   90.00
_cell.angle_gamma   90.00
#
_symmetry.space_group_name_H-M   'P 1'
#
loop_
_entity.id
_entity.type
_entity.pdbx_description
1 polymer ?
#
loop_
_entity_poly.entity_id
_entity_poly.type
_entity_poly.pdbx_seq_one_letter_code
_entity_poly.pdbx_strand_id
1 'polypeptide(L)'
;YGLPVTDDNRLFERLILEINQAGLSWLTILRKREHFTRAYHDFEIARVARYTARDEARLLGDAGIIRNTLKVKAAIENARRIQALQKSHGSFAAWLDAHHPLDRPAWQKLFKQTFVFTGGEIVGEFLLSTGYIPGAHAESCPTYAKVLRKRPPWSRR
;
A
#
# COMPACT_ATOMS: atom_id res chain seq x y z
N TYR A 1 2.02 -10.36 6.87
CA TYR A 1 0.98 -10.44 5.85
C TYR A 1 -0.36 -10.76 6.53
N GLY A 2 -1.38 -9.98 6.25
CA GLY A 2 -2.71 -10.16 6.85
C GLY A 2 -2.90 -9.55 8.24
N LEU A 3 -1.87 -8.97 8.83
CA LEU A 3 -1.97 -8.26 10.11
C LEU A 3 -2.56 -6.87 9.92
N PRO A 4 -3.35 -6.35 10.90
CA PRO A 4 -3.84 -4.98 10.84
C PRO A 4 -2.69 -3.99 10.80
N VAL A 5 -2.82 -2.97 9.94
CA VAL A 5 -1.88 -1.86 9.84
C VAL A 5 -2.67 -0.58 10.05
N THR A 6 -2.29 0.21 11.05
CA THR A 6 -3.00 1.43 11.43
C THR A 6 -2.20 2.70 11.19
N ASP A 7 -0.88 2.59 11.00
CA ASP A 7 0.00 3.71 10.68
C ASP A 7 -0.10 4.04 9.19
N ASP A 8 -0.47 5.27 8.86
CA ASP A 8 -0.65 5.72 7.48
C ASP A 8 0.61 5.61 6.63
N ASN A 9 1.79 5.90 7.19
CA ASN A 9 3.05 5.78 6.47
C ASN A 9 3.35 4.31 6.13
N ARG A 10 2.99 3.38 7.01
CA ARG A 10 3.15 1.94 6.74
C ARG A 10 2.12 1.43 5.73
N LEU A 11 0.90 1.95 5.76
CA LEU A 11 -0.10 1.68 4.73
C LEU A 11 0.35 2.21 3.36
N PHE A 12 0.90 3.41 3.33
CA PHE A 12 1.48 3.98 2.12
C PHE A 12 2.64 3.15 1.58
N GLU A 13 3.59 2.77 2.45
CA GLU A 13 4.68 1.85 2.08
C GLU A 13 4.14 0.58 1.42
N ARG A 14 3.14 -0.05 2.02
CA ARG A 14 2.55 -1.26 1.50
C ARG A 14 1.95 -1.05 0.11
N LEU A 15 1.21 0.03 -0.08
CA LEU A 15 0.61 0.35 -1.36
C LEU A 15 1.68 0.56 -2.44
N ILE A 16 2.73 1.29 -2.14
CA ILE A 16 3.80 1.58 -3.10
C ILE A 16 4.60 0.32 -3.43
N LEU A 17 4.87 -0.54 -2.45
CA LEU A 17 5.56 -1.82 -2.71
C LEU A 17 4.70 -2.73 -3.59
N GLU A 18 3.39 -2.78 -3.39
CA GLU A 18 2.50 -3.57 -4.26
C GLU A 18 2.46 -3.02 -5.69
N ILE A 19 2.43 -1.70 -5.86
CA ILE A 19 2.50 -1.06 -7.18
C ILE A 19 3.82 -1.43 -7.88
N ASN A 20 4.94 -1.39 -7.17
CA ASN A 20 6.24 -1.70 -7.72
C ASN A 20 6.42 -3.20 -8.01
N GLN A 21 5.74 -4.06 -7.25
CA GLN A 21 5.76 -5.50 -7.49
C GLN A 21 5.02 -5.89 -8.78
N ALA A 22 4.09 -5.09 -9.28
CA ALA A 22 3.30 -5.43 -10.46
C ALA A 22 4.21 -5.84 -11.64
N GLY A 23 4.08 -7.08 -12.07
CA GLY A 23 4.92 -7.68 -13.13
C GLY A 23 6.28 -8.20 -12.65
N LEU A 24 6.58 -8.20 -11.34
CA LEU A 24 7.84 -8.66 -10.75
C LEU A 24 7.59 -9.69 -9.66
N SER A 25 8.65 -10.41 -9.26
CA SER A 25 8.55 -11.33 -8.14
C SER A 25 8.56 -10.57 -6.80
N TRP A 26 7.81 -11.08 -5.84
CA TRP A 26 7.81 -10.54 -4.47
C TRP A 26 9.19 -10.60 -3.83
N LEU A 27 9.96 -11.64 -4.13
CA LEU A 27 11.33 -11.77 -3.64
C LEU A 27 12.23 -10.61 -4.09
N THR A 28 12.08 -10.16 -5.34
CA THR A 28 12.78 -8.98 -5.87
C THR A 28 12.45 -7.74 -5.04
N ILE A 29 11.19 -7.53 -4.71
CA ILE A 29 10.75 -6.38 -3.90
C ILE A 29 11.28 -6.48 -2.47
N LEU A 30 11.23 -7.66 -1.84
CA LEU A 30 11.75 -7.85 -0.49
C LEU A 30 13.26 -7.56 -0.40
N ARG A 31 14.03 -8.00 -1.41
CA ARG A 31 15.47 -7.73 -1.48
C ARG A 31 15.79 -6.25 -1.64
N LYS A 32 14.88 -5.48 -2.24
CA LYS A 32 15.04 -4.04 -2.47
C LYS A 32 14.37 -3.17 -1.40
N ARG A 33 13.71 -3.76 -0.41
CA ARG A 33 12.89 -3.03 0.57
C ARG A 33 13.67 -1.95 1.31
N GLU A 34 14.88 -2.22 1.76
CA GLU A 34 15.72 -1.22 2.44
C GLU A 34 16.09 -0.06 1.51
N HIS A 35 16.37 -0.34 0.24
CA HIS A 35 16.64 0.69 -0.76
C HIS A 35 15.40 1.56 -1.01
N PHE A 36 14.23 0.95 -1.12
CA PHE A 36 12.96 1.68 -1.23
C PHE A 36 12.74 2.58 -0.01
N THR A 37 12.94 2.06 1.19
CA THR A 37 12.77 2.81 2.43
C THR A 37 13.66 4.06 2.46
N ARG A 38 14.92 3.94 2.07
CA ARG A 38 15.84 5.08 1.99
C ARG A 38 15.48 6.04 0.86
N ALA A 39 15.19 5.51 -0.33
CA ALA A 39 14.89 6.31 -1.51
C ALA A 39 13.63 7.17 -1.35
N TYR A 40 12.61 6.63 -0.68
CA TYR A 40 11.33 7.31 -0.41
C TYR A 40 11.25 7.93 0.98
N HIS A 41 12.37 8.20 1.64
CA HIS A 41 12.43 8.86 2.95
C HIS A 41 11.50 8.20 3.98
N ASP A 42 11.68 6.88 4.15
CA ASP A 42 10.91 6.03 5.06
C ASP A 42 9.39 6.06 4.79
N PHE A 43 9.01 6.31 3.55
CA PHE A 43 7.61 6.41 3.13
C PHE A 43 6.80 7.44 3.94
N GLU A 44 7.46 8.51 4.35
CA GLU A 44 6.81 9.65 5.00
C GLU A 44 5.91 10.35 4.00
N ILE A 45 4.60 10.17 4.14
CA ILE A 45 3.60 10.68 3.19
C ILE A 45 3.76 12.18 2.95
N ALA A 46 3.90 12.97 4.03
CA ALA A 46 4.06 14.40 3.94
C ALA A 46 5.28 14.81 3.11
N ARG A 47 6.35 14.04 3.18
CA ARG A 47 7.59 14.30 2.45
C ARG A 47 7.49 13.89 0.99
N VAL A 48 7.01 12.69 0.72
CA VAL A 48 6.85 12.18 -0.65
C VAL A 48 5.86 13.03 -1.43
N ALA A 49 4.79 13.49 -0.81
CA ALA A 49 3.81 14.38 -1.44
C ALA A 49 4.41 15.70 -1.94
N ARG A 50 5.54 16.12 -1.38
CA ARG A 50 6.27 17.35 -1.77
C ARG A 50 7.41 17.10 -2.74
N TYR A 51 7.60 15.88 -3.22
CA TYR A 51 8.65 15.58 -4.20
C TYR A 51 8.49 16.41 -5.45
N THR A 52 9.63 16.86 -5.96
CA THR A 52 9.75 17.68 -7.18
C THR A 52 10.30 16.86 -8.33
N ALA A 53 10.43 17.48 -9.51
CA ALA A 53 11.10 16.87 -10.67
C ALA A 53 12.54 16.41 -10.34
N ARG A 54 13.22 17.09 -9.42
CA ARG A 54 14.56 16.71 -8.93
C ARG A 54 14.51 15.38 -8.19
N ASP A 55 13.50 15.18 -7.34
CA ASP A 55 13.30 13.91 -6.65
C ASP A 55 12.95 12.78 -7.62
N GLU A 56 12.10 13.05 -8.61
CA GLU A 56 11.79 12.08 -9.65
C GLU A 56 13.06 11.65 -10.40
N ALA A 57 13.92 12.59 -10.79
CA ALA A 57 15.18 12.30 -11.46
C ALA A 57 16.11 11.47 -10.56
N ARG A 58 16.19 11.79 -9.29
CA ARG A 58 16.95 11.02 -8.29
C ARG A 58 16.48 9.58 -8.20
N LEU A 59 15.17 9.37 -8.12
CA LEU A 59 14.57 8.03 -8.05
C LEU A 59 14.80 7.24 -9.33
N LEU A 60 14.64 7.85 -10.48
CA LEU A 60 14.86 7.19 -11.78
C LEU A 60 16.35 6.86 -12.04
N GLY A 61 17.28 7.52 -11.33
CA GLY A 61 18.69 7.20 -11.34
C GLY A 61 19.13 6.16 -10.30
N ASP A 62 18.23 5.72 -9.40
CA ASP A 62 18.56 4.82 -8.30
C ASP A 62 18.37 3.35 -8.72
N ALA A 63 19.49 2.63 -8.91
CA ALA A 63 19.46 1.21 -9.27
C ALA A 63 18.96 0.30 -8.13
N GLY A 64 18.88 0.80 -6.91
CA GLY A 64 18.36 0.06 -5.74
C GLY A 64 16.84 -0.10 -5.72
N ILE A 65 16.13 0.65 -6.55
CA ILE A 65 14.68 0.58 -6.68
C ILE A 65 14.24 0.19 -8.09
N ILE A 66 12.94 0.11 -8.33
CA ILE A 66 12.39 -0.10 -9.66
C ILE A 66 12.32 1.24 -10.39
N ARG A 67 13.14 1.40 -11.43
CA ARG A 67 13.26 2.62 -12.22
C ARG A 67 12.19 2.68 -13.30
N ASN A 68 10.95 2.92 -12.90
CA ASN A 68 9.81 3.02 -13.79
C ASN A 68 9.14 4.38 -13.58
N THR A 69 9.08 5.21 -14.61
CA THR A 69 8.55 6.58 -14.53
C THR A 69 7.11 6.62 -14.05
N LEU A 70 6.25 5.72 -14.54
CA LEU A 70 4.85 5.68 -14.14
C LEU A 70 4.68 5.30 -12.66
N LYS A 71 5.47 4.34 -12.19
CA LYS A 71 5.44 3.90 -10.78
C LYS A 71 5.97 4.98 -9.84
N VAL A 72 7.02 5.69 -10.21
CA VAL A 72 7.56 6.82 -9.44
C VAL A 72 6.53 7.95 -9.34
N LYS A 73 5.92 8.33 -10.46
CA LYS A 73 4.86 9.35 -10.48
C LYS A 73 3.64 8.93 -9.67
N ALA A 74 3.27 7.65 -9.75
CA ALA A 74 2.17 7.10 -8.95
C ALA A 74 2.44 7.19 -7.45
N ALA A 75 3.66 6.95 -6.99
CA ALA A 75 4.02 7.08 -5.59
C ALA A 75 3.79 8.51 -5.08
N ILE A 76 4.24 9.50 -5.82
CA ILE A 76 4.10 10.92 -5.46
C ILE A 76 2.63 11.35 -5.46
N GLU A 77 1.91 11.01 -6.52
CA GLU A 77 0.49 11.37 -6.64
C GLU A 77 -0.37 10.67 -5.59
N ASN A 78 -0.11 9.41 -5.30
CA ASN A 78 -0.84 8.68 -4.26
C ASN A 78 -0.55 9.22 -2.87
N ALA A 79 0.67 9.68 -2.59
CA ALA A 79 0.96 10.39 -1.33
C ALA A 79 0.07 11.64 -1.17
N ARG A 80 -0.10 12.42 -2.22
CA ARG A 80 -0.97 13.61 -2.22
C ARG A 80 -2.44 13.23 -2.03
N ARG A 81 -2.89 12.16 -2.66
CA ARG A 81 -4.27 11.67 -2.52
C ARG A 81 -4.55 11.14 -1.12
N ILE A 82 -3.58 10.46 -0.50
CA ILE A 82 -3.69 10.04 0.90
C ILE A 82 -3.79 11.26 1.83
N GLN A 83 -3.04 12.33 1.57
CA GLN A 83 -3.17 13.57 2.34
C GLN A 83 -4.59 14.16 2.25
N ALA A 84 -5.22 14.08 1.09
CA ALA A 84 -6.62 14.49 0.94
C ALA A 84 -7.56 13.63 1.80
N LEU A 85 -7.32 12.31 1.87
CA LEU A 85 -8.08 11.39 2.73
C LEU A 85 -7.84 11.68 4.21
N GLN A 86 -6.63 12.04 4.60
CA GLN A 86 -6.32 12.43 5.97
C GLN A 86 -7.11 13.67 6.39
N LYS A 87 -7.29 14.62 5.48
CA LYS A 87 -8.13 15.80 5.74
C LYS A 87 -9.61 15.47 5.86
N SER A 88 -10.14 14.61 4.99
CA SER A 88 -11.56 14.29 4.94
C SER A 88 -12.00 13.27 5.99
N HIS A 89 -11.14 12.32 6.38
CA HIS A 89 -11.47 11.20 7.25
C HIS A 89 -10.59 11.10 8.51
N GLY A 90 -9.62 11.99 8.67
CA GLY A 90 -8.67 11.99 9.77
C GLY A 90 -7.41 11.16 9.51
N SER A 91 -7.52 10.05 8.80
CA SER A 91 -6.38 9.21 8.39
C SER A 91 -6.75 8.33 7.19
N PHE A 92 -5.73 7.77 6.54
CA PHE A 92 -5.92 6.75 5.51
C PHE A 92 -6.56 5.48 6.11
N ALA A 93 -6.11 5.07 7.28
CA ALA A 93 -6.71 3.95 8.01
C ALA A 93 -8.20 4.19 8.29
N ALA A 94 -8.59 5.39 8.74
CA ALA A 94 -9.98 5.75 8.98
C ALA A 94 -10.83 5.71 7.70
N TRP A 95 -10.26 6.13 6.56
CA TRP A 95 -10.94 6.04 5.27
C TRP A 95 -11.20 4.58 4.87
N LEU A 96 -10.21 3.70 5.05
CA LEU A 96 -10.37 2.26 4.81
C LEU A 96 -11.45 1.68 5.72
N ASP A 97 -11.43 1.98 7.01
CA ASP A 97 -12.40 1.51 7.99
C ASP A 97 -13.82 2.01 7.68
N ALA A 98 -13.95 3.24 7.21
CA ALA A 98 -15.23 3.84 6.84
C ALA A 98 -15.90 3.12 5.64
N HIS A 99 -15.12 2.54 4.75
CA HIS A 99 -15.63 1.81 3.58
C HIS A 99 -15.74 0.30 3.80
N HIS A 100 -15.05 -0.22 4.81
CA HIS A 100 -15.13 -1.65 5.17
C HIS A 100 -16.50 -1.96 5.84
N PRO A 101 -17.15 -3.10 5.53
CA PRO A 101 -16.72 -4.13 4.57
C PRO A 101 -17.22 -3.85 3.14
N LEU A 102 -16.39 -4.21 2.18
CA LEU A 102 -16.76 -4.20 0.76
C LEU A 102 -16.29 -5.52 0.12
N ASP A 103 -16.97 -5.97 -0.92
CA ASP A 103 -16.45 -7.08 -1.74
C ASP A 103 -15.29 -6.63 -2.63
N ARG A 104 -14.57 -7.57 -3.22
CA ARG A 104 -13.43 -7.26 -4.08
C ARG A 104 -13.74 -6.31 -5.22
N PRO A 105 -14.79 -6.53 -6.03
CA PRO A 105 -15.10 -5.61 -7.12
C PRO A 105 -15.37 -4.19 -6.65
N ALA A 106 -16.06 -4.02 -5.52
CA ALA A 106 -16.33 -2.71 -4.94
C ALA A 106 -15.07 -2.02 -4.44
N TRP A 107 -14.17 -2.74 -3.78
CA TRP A 107 -12.85 -2.23 -3.39
C TRP A 107 -12.02 -1.81 -4.61
N GLN A 108 -11.99 -2.62 -5.65
CA GLN A 108 -11.25 -2.32 -6.89
C GLN A 108 -11.75 -1.03 -7.53
N LYS A 109 -13.07 -0.86 -7.62
CA LYS A 109 -13.69 0.36 -8.15
C LYS A 109 -13.33 1.57 -7.31
N LEU A 110 -13.42 1.47 -5.99
CA LEU A 110 -13.10 2.55 -5.05
C LEU A 110 -11.63 2.99 -5.18
N PHE A 111 -10.70 2.05 -5.22
CA PHE A 111 -9.28 2.34 -5.38
C PHE A 111 -8.97 2.98 -6.73
N LYS A 112 -9.60 2.50 -7.80
CA LYS A 112 -9.42 3.07 -9.14
C LYS A 112 -9.89 4.52 -9.21
N GLN A 113 -10.94 4.87 -8.48
CA GLN A 113 -11.46 6.24 -8.39
C GLN A 113 -10.60 7.13 -7.49
N THR A 114 -9.90 6.55 -6.52
CA THR A 114 -9.19 7.28 -5.46
C THR A 114 -7.70 7.43 -5.72
N PHE A 115 -7.07 6.40 -6.27
CA PHE A 115 -5.64 6.33 -6.48
C PHE A 115 -5.28 6.14 -7.94
N VAL A 116 -3.99 6.31 -8.26
CA VAL A 116 -3.45 6.03 -9.60
C VAL A 116 -2.63 4.75 -9.57
N PHE A 117 -2.58 4.04 -10.70
CA PHE A 117 -1.84 2.78 -10.86
C PHE A 117 -2.30 1.67 -9.89
N THR A 118 -3.58 1.57 -9.64
CA THR A 118 -4.16 0.57 -8.73
C THR A 118 -5.10 -0.38 -9.46
N GLY A 119 -4.53 -1.27 -10.27
CA GLY A 119 -5.27 -2.37 -10.91
C GLY A 119 -5.77 -3.40 -9.89
N GLY A 120 -6.64 -4.31 -10.35
CA GLY A 120 -7.34 -5.25 -9.48
C GLY A 120 -6.44 -6.13 -8.62
N GLU A 121 -5.32 -6.63 -9.15
CA GLU A 121 -4.38 -7.45 -8.39
C GLU A 121 -3.66 -6.66 -7.31
N ILE A 122 -3.24 -5.43 -7.61
CA ILE A 122 -2.58 -4.53 -6.65
C ILE A 122 -3.52 -4.27 -5.46
N VAL A 123 -4.77 -3.95 -5.73
CA VAL A 123 -5.79 -3.70 -4.71
C VAL A 123 -6.03 -4.95 -3.86
N GLY A 124 -6.20 -6.10 -4.50
CA GLY A 124 -6.40 -7.37 -3.81
C GLY A 124 -5.26 -7.72 -2.87
N GLU A 125 -4.02 -7.62 -3.32
CA GLU A 125 -2.83 -7.90 -2.51
C GLU A 125 -2.67 -6.89 -1.37
N PHE A 126 -2.90 -5.61 -1.64
CA PHE A 126 -2.87 -4.58 -0.60
C PHE A 126 -3.87 -4.90 0.52
N LEU A 127 -5.11 -5.22 0.18
CA LEU A 127 -6.17 -5.50 1.15
C LEU A 127 -5.93 -6.81 1.92
N LEU A 128 -5.43 -7.84 1.23
CA LEU A 128 -5.01 -9.10 1.88
C LEU A 128 -3.91 -8.84 2.90
N SER A 129 -2.86 -8.13 2.49
CA SER A 129 -1.68 -7.90 3.32
C SER A 129 -1.96 -7.03 4.53
N THR A 130 -2.95 -6.15 4.46
CA THR A 130 -3.32 -5.22 5.53
C THR A 130 -4.52 -5.67 6.35
N GLY A 131 -5.08 -6.84 6.04
CA GLY A 131 -6.14 -7.46 6.83
C GLY A 131 -7.55 -6.95 6.57
N TYR A 132 -7.80 -6.27 5.45
CA TYR A 132 -9.15 -5.80 5.10
C TYR A 132 -10.01 -6.85 4.40
N ILE A 133 -9.39 -7.84 3.76
CA ILE A 133 -10.08 -9.01 3.22
C ILE A 133 -9.44 -10.30 3.74
N PRO A 134 -10.21 -11.40 3.89
CA PRO A 134 -9.68 -12.69 4.34
C PRO A 134 -8.89 -13.38 3.23
N GLY A 135 -8.07 -14.38 3.59
CA GLY A 135 -7.39 -15.25 2.66
C GLY A 135 -5.88 -15.08 2.58
N ALA A 136 -5.28 -14.23 3.43
CA ALA A 136 -3.82 -14.08 3.50
C ALA A 136 -3.11 -15.38 3.92
N HIS A 137 -3.76 -16.19 4.76
CA HIS A 137 -3.26 -17.48 5.21
C HIS A 137 -4.38 -18.52 5.18
N ALA A 138 -4.05 -19.77 4.87
CA ALA A 138 -4.98 -20.89 5.00
C ALA A 138 -5.30 -21.12 6.49
N GLU A 139 -6.50 -21.60 6.78
CA GLU A 139 -6.93 -21.88 8.16
C GLU A 139 -6.03 -22.91 8.87
N SER A 140 -5.46 -23.83 8.10
CA SER A 140 -4.50 -24.82 8.59
C SER A 140 -3.10 -24.25 8.89
N CYS A 141 -2.81 -23.01 8.44
CA CYS A 141 -1.52 -22.39 8.67
C CYS A 141 -1.39 -21.92 10.13
N PRO A 142 -0.27 -22.22 10.84
CA PRO A 142 -0.05 -21.73 12.21
C PRO A 142 -0.14 -20.21 12.34
N THR A 143 0.18 -19.48 11.27
CA THR A 143 0.10 -18.02 11.24
C THR A 143 -1.35 -17.51 11.24
N TYR A 144 -2.30 -18.29 10.73
CA TYR A 144 -3.72 -17.93 10.70
C TYR A 144 -4.25 -17.59 12.10
N ALA A 145 -3.99 -18.45 13.07
CA ALA A 145 -4.43 -18.24 14.45
C ALA A 145 -3.79 -16.98 15.08
N LYS A 146 -2.53 -16.69 14.73
CA LYS A 146 -1.84 -15.46 15.19
C LYS A 146 -2.49 -14.21 14.59
N VAL A 147 -2.80 -14.24 13.31
CA VAL A 147 -3.48 -13.14 12.63
C VAL A 147 -4.87 -12.92 13.21
N LEU A 148 -5.63 -13.98 13.41
CA LEU A 148 -7.00 -13.91 13.95
C LEU A 148 -7.03 -13.27 15.36
N ARG A 149 -6.04 -13.60 16.20
CA ARG A 149 -5.91 -12.97 17.54
C ARG A 149 -5.69 -11.46 17.50
N LYS A 150 -5.11 -10.94 16.42
CA LYS A 150 -4.92 -9.49 16.22
C LYS A 150 -6.17 -8.80 15.69
N ARG A 151 -7.27 -9.54 15.49
CA ARG A 151 -8.57 -9.03 15.04
C ARG A 151 -8.45 -8.13 13.81
N PRO A 152 -7.95 -8.66 12.67
CA PRO A 152 -7.89 -7.88 11.44
C PRO A 152 -9.30 -7.39 11.05
N PRO A 153 -9.44 -6.29 10.29
CA PRO A 153 -10.73 -5.73 9.94
C PRO A 153 -11.72 -6.75 9.39
N TRP A 154 -11.30 -7.67 8.52
CA TRP A 154 -12.19 -8.69 7.95
C TRP A 154 -12.82 -9.63 8.98
N SER A 155 -12.21 -9.78 10.15
CA SER A 155 -12.72 -10.65 11.24
C SER A 155 -13.63 -9.94 12.22
N ARG A 156 -13.77 -8.63 12.11
CA ARG A 156 -14.64 -7.81 12.97
C ARG A 156 -16.05 -7.81 12.39
N ARG A 157 -17.00 -8.23 13.18
CA ARG A 157 -18.43 -8.18 12.86
C ARG A 157 -19.07 -6.96 13.49
#